data_ed303b842d5be4b1c3aaf59aefcb337f
#
_entry.id   ed303b842d5be4b1c3aaf59aefcb337f
#
_cell.length_a   1.000
_cell.length_b   1.000
_cell.length_c   1.000
_cell.angle_alpha   90.00
_cell.angle_beta   90.00
_cell.angle_gamma   90.00
#
_symmetry.space_group_name_H-M   'P 1'
#
loop_
_entity.id
_entity.type
_entity.pdbx_description
1 polymer ?
#
loop_
_entity_poly.entity_id
_entity_poly.type
_entity_poly.pdbx_seq_one_letter_code
_entity_poly.pdbx_strand_id
1 'polypeptide(L)'
;ELVAFPGHEVPLHIFEPRYRKMVTDCVAADRPIGVCHTRKEIRAAKPSASTEEALNSNQATYLPFEVFSAGPCRIHETLPDGRIHASIDMTARYRVIEEVQTLPYKIVRAELLADEDAASQYVALQKEINDSLLALIGDEHEQLKKILSEESWVTQSSEDFSYRIFQ
;
A
#
# COMPACT_ATOMS: atom_id res chain seq x y z
N GLU A 1 1.45 8.26 -8.44
CA GLU A 1 0.33 7.65 -7.70
C GLU A 1 0.66 6.20 -7.41
N LEU A 2 0.46 5.75 -6.17
CA LEU A 2 0.76 4.40 -5.73
C LEU A 2 -0.56 3.68 -5.39
N VAL A 3 -0.74 2.51 -5.96
CA VAL A 3 -1.75 1.54 -5.53
C VAL A 3 -1.01 0.36 -4.91
N ALA A 4 -1.31 0.04 -3.66
CA ALA A 4 -0.69 -1.06 -2.95
C ALA A 4 -1.69 -2.21 -2.79
N PHE A 5 -1.23 -3.44 -3.03
CA PHE A 5 -2.00 -4.65 -2.87
C PHE A 5 -1.46 -5.51 -1.71
N PRO A 6 -2.25 -6.40 -1.12
CA PRO A 6 -1.73 -7.42 -0.21
C PRO A 6 -0.55 -8.19 -0.83
N GLY A 7 0.42 -8.58 0.01
CA GLY A 7 1.66 -9.21 -0.45
C GLY A 7 2.73 -8.25 -0.97
N HIS A 8 2.44 -6.94 -1.04
CA HIS A 8 3.37 -5.92 -1.50
C HIS A 8 4.08 -5.22 -0.33
N GLU A 9 5.39 -5.08 -0.41
CA GLU A 9 6.16 -4.24 0.50
C GLU A 9 6.30 -2.83 -0.11
N VAL A 10 5.80 -1.82 0.62
CA VAL A 10 5.86 -0.42 0.18
C VAL A 10 6.98 0.31 0.89
N PRO A 11 8.08 0.64 0.20
CA PRO A 11 9.16 1.44 0.78
C PRO A 11 8.74 2.90 0.91
N LEU A 12 9.10 3.52 2.04
CA LEU A 12 8.75 4.89 2.37
C LEU A 12 9.98 5.70 2.76
N HIS A 13 10.07 6.90 2.21
CA HIS A 13 10.99 7.95 2.67
C HIS A 13 10.16 9.07 3.28
N ILE A 14 10.16 9.15 4.60
CA ILE A 14 9.23 9.99 5.37
C ILE A 14 9.97 11.24 5.87
N PHE A 15 9.58 12.39 5.36
CA PHE A 15 10.19 13.71 5.69
C PHE A 15 9.21 14.63 6.41
N GLU A 16 7.88 14.50 6.18
CA GLU A 16 6.89 15.36 6.80
C GLU A 16 6.75 15.06 8.31
N PRO A 17 6.73 16.05 9.21
CA PRO A 17 6.66 15.87 10.66
C PRO A 17 5.45 15.01 11.08
N ARG A 18 4.27 15.23 10.46
CA ARG A 18 3.05 14.48 10.77
C ARG A 18 3.18 12.99 10.44
N TYR A 19 3.81 12.65 9.33
CA TYR A 19 4.00 11.24 8.95
C TYR A 19 5.13 10.58 9.73
N ARG A 20 6.18 11.33 10.13
CA ARG A 20 7.18 10.83 11.07
C ARG A 20 6.54 10.46 12.40
N LYS A 21 5.68 11.35 12.93
CA LYS A 21 4.91 11.06 14.15
C LYS A 21 3.99 9.85 13.95
N MET A 22 3.25 9.77 12.85
CA MET A 22 2.37 8.65 12.54
C MET A 22 3.12 7.32 12.59
N VAL A 23 4.24 7.21 11.87
CA VAL A 23 5.02 5.96 11.80
C VAL A 23 5.56 5.58 13.17
N THR A 24 6.10 6.54 13.93
CA THR A 24 6.61 6.30 15.28
C THR A 24 5.50 5.81 16.22
N ASP A 25 4.34 6.46 16.21
CA ASP A 25 3.19 6.10 17.04
C ASP A 25 2.63 4.72 16.68
N CYS A 26 2.51 4.44 15.36
CA CYS A 26 1.97 3.17 14.88
C CYS A 26 2.89 2.00 15.21
N VAL A 27 4.19 2.14 14.98
CA VAL A 27 5.17 1.09 15.32
C VAL A 27 5.20 0.84 16.83
N ALA A 28 5.21 1.91 17.64
CA ALA A 28 5.20 1.77 19.11
C ALA A 28 3.93 1.10 19.66
N ALA A 29 2.81 1.26 18.98
CA ALA A 29 1.50 0.73 19.39
C ALA A 29 1.09 -0.55 18.63
N ASP A 30 1.96 -1.10 17.79
CA ASP A 30 1.69 -2.25 16.91
C ASP A 30 0.40 -2.07 16.09
N ARG A 31 0.25 -0.88 15.48
CA ARG A 31 -0.90 -0.53 14.65
C ARG A 31 -0.54 -0.55 13.18
N PRO A 32 -1.40 -1.11 12.32
CA PRO A 32 -1.18 -1.08 10.88
C PRO A 32 -1.26 0.34 10.32
N ILE A 33 -0.50 0.58 9.25
CA ILE A 33 -0.57 1.80 8.45
C ILE A 33 -1.20 1.47 7.11
N GLY A 34 -2.20 2.26 6.71
CA GLY A 34 -2.87 2.12 5.43
C GLY A 34 -2.27 3.00 4.34
N VAL A 35 -2.16 2.44 3.15
CA VAL A 35 -1.86 3.20 1.92
C VAL A 35 -3.12 3.27 1.09
N CYS A 36 -3.65 4.48 0.96
CA CYS A 36 -4.89 4.74 0.26
C CYS A 36 -4.65 5.64 -0.95
N HIS A 37 -5.15 5.21 -2.11
CA HIS A 37 -5.13 6.03 -3.31
C HIS A 37 -6.05 7.25 -3.17
N THR A 38 -5.60 8.38 -3.68
CA THR A 38 -6.35 9.65 -3.63
C THR A 38 -7.35 9.73 -4.78
N ARG A 39 -8.62 9.86 -4.43
CA ARG A 39 -9.69 10.08 -5.41
C ARG A 39 -9.70 11.52 -5.93
N LYS A 40 -9.47 12.49 -5.03
CA LYS A 40 -9.50 13.91 -5.35
C LYS A 40 -8.69 14.72 -4.34
N GLU A 41 -7.92 15.67 -4.83
CA GLU A 41 -7.37 16.74 -4.00
C GLU A 41 -8.44 17.81 -3.76
N ILE A 42 -8.73 18.10 -2.48
CA ILE A 42 -9.73 19.11 -2.09
C ILE A 42 -9.05 20.46 -1.86
N ARG A 43 -7.86 20.43 -1.26
CA ARG A 43 -7.05 21.61 -0.96
C ARG A 43 -5.58 21.30 -1.12
N ALA A 44 -4.85 22.12 -1.86
CA ALA A 44 -3.40 22.03 -1.98
C ALA A 44 -2.70 22.32 -0.65
N ALA A 45 -1.54 21.68 -0.45
CA ALA A 45 -0.69 21.93 0.70
C ALA A 45 -0.18 23.37 0.69
N LYS A 46 -0.18 24.00 1.89
CA LYS A 46 0.53 25.27 2.11
C LYS A 46 1.85 24.98 2.83
N PRO A 47 2.95 25.67 2.48
CA PRO A 47 4.20 25.54 3.22
C PRO A 47 3.98 25.90 4.69
N SER A 48 4.44 25.06 5.61
CA SER A 48 4.38 25.35 7.05
C SER A 48 5.65 26.07 7.48
N ALA A 49 5.49 27.08 8.32
CA ALA A 49 6.62 27.88 8.85
C ALA A 49 7.37 27.13 9.99
N SER A 50 6.72 26.17 10.66
CA SER A 50 7.31 25.42 11.77
C SER A 50 6.80 23.98 11.83
N THR A 51 7.53 23.13 12.59
CA THR A 51 7.09 21.75 12.87
C THR A 51 5.77 21.71 13.64
N GLU A 52 5.57 22.65 14.57
CA GLU A 52 4.33 22.74 15.34
C GLU A 52 3.14 23.07 14.44
N GLU A 53 3.30 24.01 13.53
CA GLU A 53 2.28 24.34 12.53
C GLU A 53 2.01 23.14 11.62
N ALA A 54 3.04 22.40 11.21
CA ALA A 54 2.89 21.19 10.37
C ALA A 54 2.11 20.07 11.07
N LEU A 55 2.20 19.96 12.39
CA LEU A 55 1.44 18.97 13.18
C LEU A 55 0.00 19.41 13.43
N ASN A 56 -0.25 20.70 13.53
CA ASN A 56 -1.56 21.28 13.92
C ASN A 56 -2.38 21.80 12.74
N SER A 57 -1.84 21.74 11.52
CA SER A 57 -2.56 22.17 10.31
C SER A 57 -2.74 21.02 9.31
N ASN A 58 -3.90 20.98 8.71
CA ASN A 58 -4.19 20.07 7.61
C ASN A 58 -3.63 20.67 6.32
N GLN A 59 -2.39 20.33 5.98
CA GLN A 59 -1.65 20.97 4.89
C GLN A 59 -2.21 20.66 3.50
N ALA A 60 -2.58 19.40 3.28
CA ALA A 60 -3.29 18.98 2.07
C ALA A 60 -4.51 18.16 2.47
N THR A 61 -5.64 18.45 1.87
CA THR A 61 -6.85 17.70 2.12
C THR A 61 -7.16 16.88 0.88
N TYR A 62 -7.09 15.57 1.04
CA TYR A 62 -7.41 14.61 -0.01
C TYR A 62 -8.68 13.85 0.37
N LEU A 63 -9.51 13.59 -0.63
CA LEU A 63 -10.58 12.61 -0.51
C LEU A 63 -9.99 11.25 -0.95
N PRO A 64 -9.76 10.32 -0.02
CA PRO A 64 -9.27 8.99 -0.37
C PRO A 64 -10.39 8.15 -0.97
N PHE A 65 -10.02 7.04 -1.63
CA PHE A 65 -10.96 5.97 -1.89
C PHE A 65 -11.35 5.29 -0.57
N GLU A 66 -12.50 4.63 -0.57
CA GLU A 66 -13.00 3.93 0.63
C GLU A 66 -12.25 2.64 0.92
N VAL A 67 -11.70 2.00 -0.12
CA VAL A 67 -10.93 0.75 -0.01
C VAL A 67 -9.44 1.05 -0.09
N PHE A 68 -8.67 0.45 0.81
CA PHE A 68 -7.22 0.61 0.89
C PHE A 68 -6.56 -0.66 1.42
N SER A 69 -5.26 -0.81 1.14
CA SER A 69 -4.45 -1.86 1.76
C SER A 69 -3.72 -1.33 2.98
N ALA A 70 -3.52 -2.19 3.98
CA ALA A 70 -2.79 -1.83 5.19
C ALA A 70 -1.97 -3.02 5.71
N GLY A 71 -1.00 -2.70 6.55
CA GLY A 71 -0.19 -3.69 7.22
C GLY A 71 0.81 -3.08 8.21
N PRO A 72 1.62 -3.92 8.86
CA PRO A 72 2.63 -3.49 9.82
C PRO A 72 3.71 -2.66 9.14
N CYS A 73 4.17 -1.63 9.85
CA CYS A 73 5.27 -0.78 9.40
C CYS A 73 6.57 -1.14 10.15
N ARG A 74 7.67 -1.17 9.42
CA ARG A 74 9.02 -1.32 9.96
C ARG A 74 9.86 -0.10 9.69
N ILE A 75 10.46 0.48 10.73
CA ILE A 75 11.46 1.54 10.60
C ILE A 75 12.82 0.87 10.38
N HIS A 76 13.48 1.20 9.27
CA HIS A 76 14.82 0.71 8.96
C HIS A 76 15.89 1.65 9.50
N GLU A 77 15.67 2.96 9.35
CA GLU A 77 16.63 3.96 9.74
C GLU A 77 15.95 5.30 10.07
N THR A 78 16.47 5.99 11.08
CA THR A 78 16.15 7.41 11.34
C THR A 78 17.39 8.23 11.09
N LEU A 79 17.31 9.13 10.11
CA LEU A 79 18.42 9.98 9.71
C LEU A 79 18.67 11.10 10.76
N PRO A 80 19.88 11.71 10.78
CA PRO A 80 20.21 12.79 11.73
C PRO A 80 19.28 14.00 11.65
N ASP A 81 18.68 14.27 10.50
CA ASP A 81 17.70 15.36 10.29
C ASP A 81 16.26 14.96 10.65
N GLY A 82 16.08 13.75 11.18
CA GLY A 82 14.80 13.19 11.61
C GLY A 82 13.95 12.59 10.49
N ARG A 83 14.41 12.53 9.25
CA ARG A 83 13.74 11.75 8.19
C ARG A 83 13.82 10.26 8.53
N ILE A 84 12.82 9.50 8.09
CA ILE A 84 12.71 8.08 8.39
C ILE A 84 12.65 7.28 7.09
N HIS A 85 13.46 6.25 7.00
CA HIS A 85 13.30 5.19 6.01
C HIS A 85 12.54 4.03 6.67
N ALA A 86 11.44 3.65 6.07
CA ALA A 86 10.56 2.60 6.58
C ALA A 86 9.98 1.78 5.43
N SER A 87 9.39 0.65 5.75
CA SER A 87 8.53 -0.09 4.81
C SER A 87 7.24 -0.51 5.49
N ILE A 88 6.20 -0.71 4.69
CA ILE A 88 4.93 -1.26 5.13
C ILE A 88 4.70 -2.56 4.37
N ASP A 89 4.52 -3.66 5.10
CA ASP A 89 4.12 -4.94 4.52
C ASP A 89 2.60 -4.95 4.38
N MET A 90 2.07 -4.78 3.19
CA MET A 90 0.63 -4.81 2.95
C MET A 90 0.10 -6.23 3.15
N THR A 91 -0.72 -6.43 4.19
CA THR A 91 -1.21 -7.77 4.56
C THR A 91 -2.66 -8.00 4.20
N ALA A 92 -3.47 -6.95 4.12
CA ALA A 92 -4.91 -7.09 3.87
C ALA A 92 -5.52 -5.82 3.29
N ARG A 93 -6.72 -5.96 2.73
CA ARG A 93 -7.57 -4.85 2.28
C ARG A 93 -8.60 -4.50 3.34
N TYR A 94 -8.92 -3.22 3.42
CA TYR A 94 -9.88 -2.68 4.38
C TYR A 94 -10.81 -1.69 3.69
N ARG A 95 -12.03 -1.57 4.23
CA ARG A 95 -12.98 -0.53 3.86
C ARG A 95 -13.14 0.45 5.02
N VAL A 96 -13.02 1.74 4.73
CA VAL A 96 -13.25 2.81 5.73
C VAL A 96 -14.71 2.79 6.17
N ILE A 97 -14.92 2.77 7.49
CA ILE A 97 -16.23 2.95 8.12
C ILE A 97 -16.40 4.41 8.52
N GLU A 98 -15.42 4.96 9.24
CA GLU A 98 -15.45 6.35 9.69
C GLU A 98 -14.05 6.91 9.95
N GLU A 99 -13.92 8.21 9.87
CA GLU A 99 -12.74 8.95 10.30
C GLU A 99 -12.83 9.25 11.80
N VAL A 100 -11.85 8.78 12.58
CA VAL A 100 -11.78 8.95 14.04
C VAL A 100 -10.94 10.16 14.42
N GLN A 101 -9.92 10.45 13.64
CA GLN A 101 -8.99 11.56 13.84
C GLN A 101 -8.55 12.15 12.52
N THR A 102 -8.40 13.47 12.45
CA THR A 102 -7.91 14.19 11.27
C THR A 102 -6.46 14.66 11.45
N LEU A 103 -6.10 15.10 12.64
CA LEU A 103 -4.79 15.71 12.95
C LEU A 103 -4.10 15.00 14.11
N PRO A 104 -2.78 14.95 14.16
CA PRO A 104 -1.81 15.42 13.15
C PRO A 104 -1.78 14.55 11.90
N TYR A 105 -2.32 13.35 11.95
CA TYR A 105 -2.49 12.42 10.85
C TYR A 105 -3.86 11.74 10.96
N LYS A 106 -4.34 11.23 9.83
CA LYS A 106 -5.65 10.61 9.75
C LYS A 106 -5.65 9.24 10.43
N ILE A 107 -6.65 9.00 11.30
CA ILE A 107 -6.97 7.68 11.85
C ILE A 107 -8.39 7.35 11.43
N VAL A 108 -8.59 6.17 10.92
CA VAL A 108 -9.90 5.64 10.51
C VAL A 108 -10.24 4.38 11.27
N ARG A 109 -11.53 4.16 11.52
CA ARG A 109 -12.07 2.84 11.82
C ARG A 109 -12.41 2.18 10.49
N ALA A 110 -11.94 0.96 10.30
CA ALA A 110 -12.12 0.23 9.07
C ALA A 110 -12.51 -1.23 9.36
N GLU A 111 -13.18 -1.85 8.42
CA GLU A 111 -13.48 -3.29 8.43
C GLU A 111 -12.55 -4.03 7.47
N LEU A 112 -12.18 -5.24 7.85
CA LEU A 112 -11.42 -6.14 6.97
C LEU A 112 -12.31 -6.54 5.78
N LEU A 113 -11.75 -6.39 4.59
CA LEU A 113 -12.38 -6.81 3.35
C LEU A 113 -11.84 -8.19 3.00
N ALA A 114 -12.61 -9.22 3.35
CA ALA A 114 -12.27 -10.58 2.97
C ALA A 114 -12.43 -10.76 1.45
N ASP A 115 -11.49 -11.48 0.86
CA ASP A 115 -11.64 -11.90 -0.52
C ASP A 115 -12.65 -13.05 -0.61
N GLU A 116 -13.43 -13.11 -1.69
CA GLU A 116 -14.35 -14.19 -1.91
C GLU A 116 -13.56 -15.48 -2.19
N ASP A 117 -13.99 -16.58 -1.57
CA ASP A 117 -13.34 -17.89 -1.70
C ASP A 117 -13.65 -18.50 -3.07
N ALA A 118 -12.81 -18.19 -4.04
CA ALA A 118 -13.03 -18.48 -5.44
C ALA A 118 -12.01 -19.44 -6.05
N ALA A 119 -11.21 -20.08 -5.21
CA ALA A 119 -9.95 -20.72 -5.60
C ALA A 119 -10.05 -21.70 -6.78
N SER A 120 -11.05 -22.55 -6.84
CA SER A 120 -11.08 -23.64 -7.86
C SER A 120 -11.61 -23.19 -9.22
N GLN A 121 -12.52 -22.22 -9.26
CA GLN A 121 -13.15 -21.80 -10.53
C GLN A 121 -12.26 -20.89 -11.38
N TYR A 122 -11.24 -20.27 -10.79
CA TYR A 122 -10.38 -19.32 -11.50
C TYR A 122 -9.03 -19.88 -11.96
N VAL A 123 -8.69 -21.13 -11.63
CA VAL A 123 -7.43 -21.77 -12.04
C VAL A 123 -7.28 -21.80 -13.57
N ALA A 124 -8.35 -22.09 -14.29
CA ALA A 124 -8.31 -22.09 -15.76
C ALA A 124 -8.07 -20.68 -16.32
N LEU A 125 -8.74 -19.68 -15.74
CA LEU A 125 -8.56 -18.27 -16.14
C LEU A 125 -7.15 -17.76 -15.80
N GLN A 126 -6.61 -18.12 -14.64
CA GLN A 126 -5.24 -17.78 -14.24
C GLN A 126 -4.24 -18.33 -15.26
N LYS A 127 -4.40 -19.57 -15.69
CA LYS A 127 -3.56 -20.17 -16.73
C LYS A 127 -3.69 -19.42 -18.06
N GLU A 128 -4.89 -19.13 -18.51
CA GLU A 128 -5.15 -18.38 -19.75
C GLU A 128 -4.49 -17.00 -19.73
N ILE A 129 -4.59 -16.28 -18.60
CA ILE A 129 -3.94 -14.99 -18.41
C ILE A 129 -2.41 -15.14 -18.47
N ASN A 130 -1.85 -16.14 -17.78
CA ASN A 130 -0.41 -16.38 -17.79
C ASN A 130 0.12 -16.72 -19.20
N ASP A 131 -0.58 -17.59 -19.92
CA ASP A 131 -0.22 -17.96 -21.30
C ASP A 131 -0.30 -16.73 -22.23
N SER A 132 -1.30 -15.86 -22.03
CA SER A 132 -1.42 -14.61 -22.78
C SER A 132 -0.29 -13.63 -22.49
N LEU A 133 0.10 -13.49 -21.21
CA LEU A 133 1.24 -12.65 -20.82
C LEU A 133 2.54 -13.16 -21.47
N LEU A 134 2.81 -14.46 -21.40
CA LEU A 134 3.98 -15.08 -22.02
C LEU A 134 4.02 -14.87 -23.54
N ALA A 135 2.86 -14.87 -24.19
CA ALA A 135 2.75 -14.63 -25.62
C ALA A 135 2.99 -13.15 -26.01
N LEU A 136 2.66 -12.22 -25.11
CA LEU A 136 2.84 -10.77 -25.34
C LEU A 136 4.27 -10.28 -25.06
N ILE A 137 5.00 -10.99 -24.20
CA ILE A 137 6.36 -10.60 -23.80
C ILE A 137 7.33 -10.96 -24.93
N GLY A 138 8.06 -9.96 -25.45
CA GLY A 138 9.11 -10.13 -26.43
C GLY A 138 10.32 -10.89 -25.91
N ASP A 139 11.16 -11.38 -26.83
CA ASP A 139 12.36 -12.17 -26.46
C ASP A 139 13.40 -11.35 -25.70
N GLU A 140 13.34 -10.04 -25.78
CA GLU A 140 14.19 -9.11 -25.02
C GLU A 140 13.94 -9.14 -23.50
N HIS A 141 12.83 -9.72 -23.03
CA HIS A 141 12.44 -9.79 -21.62
C HIS A 141 12.56 -11.19 -21.02
N GLU A 142 13.66 -11.87 -21.26
CA GLU A 142 13.91 -13.25 -20.79
C GLU A 142 13.74 -13.42 -19.27
N GLN A 143 14.14 -12.43 -18.47
CA GLN A 143 13.98 -12.48 -17.02
C GLN A 143 12.51 -12.52 -16.59
N LEU A 144 11.66 -11.73 -17.25
CA LEU A 144 10.22 -11.72 -16.96
C LEU A 144 9.58 -13.04 -17.41
N LYS A 145 9.94 -13.58 -18.58
CA LYS A 145 9.48 -14.91 -19.04
C LYS A 145 9.86 -15.99 -18.03
N LYS A 146 11.07 -15.92 -17.48
CA LYS A 146 11.54 -16.87 -16.48
C LYS A 146 10.67 -16.81 -15.22
N ILE A 147 10.40 -15.61 -14.68
CA ILE A 147 9.53 -15.41 -13.50
C ILE A 147 8.14 -15.99 -13.74
N LEU A 148 7.50 -15.68 -14.87
CA LEU A 148 6.16 -16.16 -15.23
C LEU A 148 6.09 -17.67 -15.48
N SER A 149 7.24 -18.32 -15.66
CA SER A 149 7.36 -19.77 -15.86
C SER A 149 7.81 -20.51 -14.59
N GLU A 150 8.16 -19.82 -13.53
CA GLU A 150 8.56 -20.43 -12.27
C GLU A 150 7.39 -21.18 -11.60
N GLU A 151 7.67 -22.32 -11.01
CA GLU A 151 6.67 -23.13 -10.31
C GLU A 151 5.94 -22.32 -9.23
N SER A 152 6.66 -21.48 -8.48
CA SER A 152 6.10 -20.57 -7.48
C SER A 152 5.08 -19.56 -8.03
N TRP A 153 5.24 -19.17 -9.29
CA TRP A 153 4.30 -18.29 -9.97
C TRP A 153 3.09 -19.06 -10.50
N VAL A 154 3.31 -20.21 -11.10
CA VAL A 154 2.24 -21.01 -11.73
C VAL A 154 1.31 -21.68 -10.71
N THR A 155 1.83 -22.06 -9.53
CA THR A 155 1.09 -22.80 -8.49
C THR A 155 0.54 -21.92 -7.37
N GLN A 156 0.75 -20.61 -7.41
CA GLN A 156 0.21 -19.69 -6.41
C GLN A 156 -1.32 -19.68 -6.39
N SER A 157 -1.91 -19.24 -5.28
CA SER A 157 -3.36 -19.08 -5.18
C SER A 157 -3.88 -18.08 -6.22
N SER A 158 -5.15 -18.19 -6.62
CA SER A 158 -5.77 -17.22 -7.53
C SER A 158 -5.86 -15.82 -6.90
N GLU A 159 -5.93 -15.75 -5.59
CA GLU A 159 -5.87 -14.51 -4.82
C GLU A 159 -4.49 -13.86 -4.97
N ASP A 160 -3.41 -14.56 -4.62
CA ASP A 160 -2.04 -14.06 -4.76
C ASP A 160 -1.72 -13.67 -6.21
N PHE A 161 -2.14 -14.49 -7.17
CA PHE A 161 -1.99 -14.20 -8.59
C PHE A 161 -2.66 -12.88 -8.97
N SER A 162 -3.89 -12.63 -8.49
CA SER A 162 -4.64 -11.42 -8.80
C SER A 162 -3.97 -10.14 -8.30
N TYR A 163 -3.19 -10.23 -7.21
CA TYR A 163 -2.43 -9.09 -6.69
C TYR A 163 -1.06 -8.95 -7.34
N ARG A 164 -0.37 -10.07 -7.56
CA ARG A 164 1.00 -10.05 -8.09
C ARG A 164 1.10 -9.69 -9.57
N ILE A 165 0.04 -9.91 -10.34
CA ILE A 165 0.01 -9.57 -11.77
C ILE A 165 0.16 -8.05 -12.03
N PHE A 166 -0.07 -7.20 -11.00
CA PHE A 166 0.05 -5.75 -11.09
C PHE A 166 1.31 -5.20 -10.40
N GLN A 167 2.21 -6.05 -9.96
CA GLN A 167 3.50 -5.71 -9.35
C GLN A 167 4.64 -5.88 -10.35
#